data_b7dbed6843a62225d48a02d9fcda6fef
#
_entry.id   b7dbed6843a62225d48a02d9fcda6fef
#
_cell.length_a   1.000
_cell.length_b   1.000
_cell.length_c   1.000
_cell.angle_alpha   90.00
_cell.angle_beta   90.00
_cell.angle_gamma   90.00
#
_symmetry.space_group_name_H-M   'P 1'
#
loop_
_entity.id
_entity.type
_entity.pdbx_description
1 polymer ?
#
loop_
_entity_poly.entity_id
_entity_poly.type
_entity_poly.pdbx_seq_one_letter_code
_entity_poly.pdbx_strand_id
1 'polypeptide(L)' 'MIVDADDHNTQQLERLFDECVDEGMSFEDAEIESYRRYEEQGI' A
#
# COMPACT_ATOMS: atom_id res chain seq x y z
N MET A 1 17.49 -15.83 2.43
CA MET A 1 17.18 -15.07 2.16
C MET A 1 16.93 -14.05 3.07
N ILE A 2 16.72 -13.01 2.80
CA ILE A 2 16.71 -12.09 3.65
C ILE A 2 15.55 -11.31 3.67
N VAL A 3 14.94 -11.15 4.66
CA VAL A 3 13.81 -10.41 4.69
C VAL A 3 14.05 -9.34 5.58
N ASP A 4 13.85 -8.21 5.27
CA ASP A 4 14.17 -7.22 6.13
C ASP A 4 13.10 -6.25 6.38
N ALA A 5 13.36 -5.15 6.93
CA ALA A 5 12.38 -4.14 7.25
C ALA A 5 11.69 -3.62 6.02
N ASP A 6 12.42 -3.56 4.95
CA ASP A 6 11.83 -3.08 3.72
C ASP A 6 10.68 -3.96 3.30
N ASP A 7 10.84 -5.23 3.49
CA ASP A 7 9.80 -6.16 3.13
C ASP A 7 8.53 -5.90 3.92
N HIS A 8 8.73 -5.56 5.18
CA HIS A 8 7.60 -5.27 6.05
C HIS A 8 6.81 -4.07 5.53
N ASN A 9 7.51 -3.02 5.16
CA ASN A 9 6.85 -1.84 4.65
C ASN A 9 6.14 -2.13 3.34
N THR A 10 6.76 -2.89 2.50
CA THR A 10 6.18 -3.22 1.22
C THR A 10 4.88 -3.98 1.42
N GLN A 11 4.85 -4.86 2.40
CA GLN A 11 3.64 -5.61 2.65
C GLN A 11 2.48 -4.71 3.03
N GLN A 12 2.75 -3.72 3.84
CA GLN A 12 1.70 -2.80 4.23
C GLN A 12 1.17 -2.03 3.06
N LEU A 13 2.06 -1.55 2.22
CA LEU A 13 1.63 -0.82 1.04
C LEU A 13 0.81 -1.70 0.12
N GLU A 14 1.24 -2.92 -0.05
CA GLU A 14 0.52 -3.83 -0.91
C GLU A 14 -0.89 -4.09 -0.40
N ARG A 15 -1.03 -4.20 0.91
CA ARG A 15 -2.34 -4.39 1.46
C ARG A 15 -3.24 -3.22 1.16
N LEU A 16 -2.74 -2.02 1.38
CA LEU A 16 -3.53 -0.83 1.09
C LEU A 16 -3.87 -0.77 -0.39
N PHE A 17 -2.92 -1.10 -1.22
CA PHE A 17 -3.16 -1.09 -2.66
C PHE A 17 -4.26 -2.07 -3.02
N ASP A 18 -4.18 -3.25 -2.46
CA ASP A 18 -5.16 -4.28 -2.75
C ASP A 18 -6.56 -3.83 -2.34
N GLU A 19 -6.64 -3.20 -1.19
CA GLU A 19 -7.91 -2.71 -0.71
C GLU A 19 -8.50 -1.67 -1.66
N CYS A 20 -7.65 -0.79 -2.14
CA CYS A 20 -8.12 0.23 -3.05
C CYS A 20 -8.63 -0.37 -4.34
N VAL A 21 -7.93 -1.35 -4.84
CA VAL A 21 -8.36 -1.99 -6.07
C VAL A 21 -9.68 -2.71 -5.84
N ASP A 22 -9.82 -3.30 -4.68
CA ASP A 22 -11.04 -4.01 -4.34
C ASP A 22 -12.22 -3.05 -4.27
N GLU A 23 -11.96 -1.81 -3.91
CA GLU A 23 -13.01 -0.81 -3.85
C GLU A 23 -13.46 -0.37 -5.23
N GLY A 24 -12.75 -0.73 -6.25
CA GLY A 24 -13.13 -0.35 -7.59
C GLY A 24 -12.24 0.71 -8.20
N MET A 25 -11.15 1.05 -7.57
CA MET A 25 -10.26 2.05 -8.10
C MET A 25 -9.42 1.49 -9.23
N SER A 26 -9.04 2.34 -10.16
CA SER A 26 -8.16 1.91 -11.20
C SER A 26 -6.76 1.73 -10.63
N PHE A 27 -5.90 1.13 -11.40
CA PHE A 27 -4.55 0.85 -10.94
C PHE A 27 -3.86 2.13 -10.49
N GLU A 28 -3.95 3.16 -11.30
CA GLU A 28 -3.28 4.42 -10.99
C GLU A 28 -3.87 5.04 -9.73
N ASP A 29 -5.17 5.05 -9.64
CA ASP A 29 -5.81 5.63 -8.49
C ASP A 29 -5.46 4.86 -7.24
N ALA A 30 -5.46 3.56 -7.34
CA ALA A 30 -5.14 2.74 -6.19
C ALA A 30 -3.72 3.01 -5.71
N GLU A 31 -2.83 3.23 -6.65
CA GLU A 31 -1.45 3.50 -6.28
C GLU A 31 -1.36 4.80 -5.49
N ILE A 32 -1.97 5.83 -5.98
CA ILE A 32 -1.91 7.12 -5.30
C ILE A 32 -2.59 7.04 -3.95
N GLU A 33 -3.75 6.44 -3.92
CA GLU A 33 -4.51 6.39 -2.68
C GLU A 33 -3.80 5.55 -1.64
N SER A 34 -3.16 4.48 -2.03
CA SER A 34 -2.47 3.65 -1.07
C SER A 34 -1.33 4.41 -0.42
N TYR A 35 -0.62 5.21 -1.18
CA TYR A 35 0.45 6.01 -0.60
C TYR A 35 -0.11 7.05 0.36
N ARG A 36 -1.21 7.64 0.01
CA ARG A 36 -1.82 8.64 0.88
C ARG A 36 -2.23 8.02 2.20
N ARG A 37 -2.87 6.88 2.14
CA ARG A 37 -3.29 6.21 3.36
C ARG A 37 -2.10 5.79 4.19
N TYR A 38 -1.05 5.36 3.52
CA TYR A 38 0.14 4.94 4.22
C TYR A 38 0.72 6.09 5.03
N GLU A 39 0.77 7.24 4.42
CA GLU A 39 1.29 8.41 5.10
C GLU A 39 0.39 8.85 6.23
N GLU A 40 -0.90 8.77 6.00
CA GLU A 40 -1.84 9.20 7.02
C GLU A 40 -1.81 8.31 8.23
N GLN A 41 -1.43 7.08 8.06
CA GLN A 41 -1.35 6.20 9.19
C GLN A 41 -0.25 6.59 10.14
N GLY A 42 0.54 7.52 9.76
CA GLY A 42 1.46 8.08 10.70
C GLY A 42 2.67 7.23 10.93
N ILE A 43 3.15 6.65 9.93
CA ILE A 43 4.28 5.86 10.18
C ILE A 43 5.50 6.61 10.54
#